data_a996b43f9aa7924d9eac0e71ae83a8d6
#
_entry.id   a996b43f9aa7924d9eac0e71ae83a8d6
#
_cell.length_a   1.000
_cell.length_b   1.000
_cell.length_c   1.000
_cell.angle_alpha   90.00
_cell.angle_beta   90.00
_cell.angle_gamma   90.00
#
_symmetry.space_group_name_H-M   'P 1'
#
loop_
_entity.id
_entity.type
_entity.pdbx_description
1 polymer ?
#
loop_
_entity_poly.entity_id
_entity_poly.type
_entity_poly.pdbx_seq_one_letter_code
_entity_poly.pdbx_strand_id
1 'polypeptide(L)'
;YTTAKDDDFLLEPNDLIVSANQPKAVLAQVLFEPYHHLSDSLSYDITAWDIPHAYGASAYALKRDISVKTKKTVSYKGKIEYENVYAFYIPWGGKSAVKALSMLHRNKVRVRSARNQALLSGIKVQPGDLIVLKGDNPHLPDFAQTITVLLDGKKDYEVIESGYAVSGGDLGGEGYPLLKAPKVLLLAGDGVNSTDFGQVWYYMDDYADYPATVVDVKNVAGIYFDNYTTIVLADGYYDFTDNDKTRLDNFVSKGGKVVVMGNALDLFEDRKGYNLTRFATDESKGDSDKKADDDALASRYDDYGSMIRRELAGTISGAIIENTLDVTHPLSFGLGNSYYSLKTSGSSYQLLKGVANVAYVPTGYKSFGFIGNNLKRKMSGTVTFAVEYKGSGSVVYMVDNPLFRGFWEAGNLLFSNALFQVN
;
A
#
# COMPACT_ATOMS: atom_id res chain seq x y z
N TYR A 1 1.20 17.01 10.87
CA TYR A 1 2.01 17.74 11.86
C TYR A 1 1.14 18.81 12.51
N THR A 2 0.93 18.65 13.78
CA THR A 2 0.32 19.69 14.62
C THR A 2 1.41 20.18 15.56
N THR A 3 1.58 21.48 15.67
CA THR A 3 2.36 22.04 16.79
C THR A 3 1.48 21.83 18.02
N ALA A 4 1.82 20.86 18.88
CA ALA A 4 1.10 20.68 20.12
C ALA A 4 1.30 21.93 21.00
N LYS A 5 0.20 22.45 21.54
CA LYS A 5 0.28 23.39 22.64
C LYS A 5 0.69 22.60 23.89
N ASP A 6 1.50 23.21 24.75
CA ASP A 6 2.15 22.56 25.91
C ASP A 6 1.21 21.72 26.83
N ASP A 7 -0.10 21.94 26.77
CA ASP A 7 -1.09 21.31 27.67
C ASP A 7 -1.94 20.21 27.03
N ASP A 8 -1.79 19.95 25.70
CA ASP A 8 -2.72 19.11 24.95
C ASP A 8 -2.10 17.77 24.47
N PHE A 9 -0.87 17.44 24.87
CA PHE A 9 -0.18 16.26 24.39
C PHE A 9 0.06 15.25 25.51
N LEU A 10 -0.60 14.10 25.43
CA LEU A 10 -0.37 12.95 26.30
C LEU A 10 0.52 11.95 25.58
N LEU A 11 1.69 11.64 26.16
CA LEU A 11 2.56 10.59 25.65
C LEU A 11 1.98 9.21 25.94
N GLU A 12 1.90 8.39 24.93
CA GLU A 12 1.53 6.99 25.01
C GLU A 12 2.77 6.10 25.24
N PRO A 13 2.61 4.89 25.83
CA PRO A 13 3.74 4.02 26.16
C PRO A 13 4.65 3.60 24.99
N ASN A 14 4.17 3.67 23.75
CA ASN A 14 4.90 3.26 22.55
C ASN A 14 5.31 4.44 21.67
N ASP A 15 5.12 5.68 22.11
CA ASP A 15 5.54 6.84 21.36
C ASP A 15 7.05 6.93 21.26
N LEU A 16 7.54 7.32 20.09
CA LEU A 16 8.96 7.55 19.84
C LEU A 16 9.27 9.04 19.98
N ILE A 17 10.29 9.34 20.80
CA ILE A 17 10.79 10.69 20.99
C ILE A 17 12.11 10.81 20.28
N VAL A 18 12.19 11.74 19.32
CA VAL A 18 13.43 12.10 18.62
C VAL A 18 13.88 13.47 19.13
N SER A 19 14.95 13.50 19.93
CA SER A 19 15.49 14.76 20.42
C SER A 19 16.25 15.50 19.33
N ALA A 20 15.98 16.80 19.17
CA ALA A 20 16.79 17.67 18.33
C ALA A 20 18.16 17.97 18.96
N ASN A 21 18.36 17.65 20.23
CA ASN A 21 19.64 17.88 20.94
C ASN A 21 20.56 16.66 20.77
N GLN A 22 21.01 16.41 19.55
CA GLN A 22 21.87 15.29 19.15
C GLN A 22 22.83 15.68 18.02
N PRO A 23 23.96 14.96 17.83
CA PRO A 23 24.91 15.26 16.76
C PRO A 23 24.32 15.25 15.34
N LYS A 24 23.27 14.50 15.10
CA LYS A 24 22.55 14.41 13.80
C LYS A 24 21.25 15.22 13.78
N ALA A 25 21.15 16.29 14.57
CA ALA A 25 19.95 17.12 14.68
C ALA A 25 19.44 17.63 13.32
N VAL A 26 20.34 18.10 12.46
CA VAL A 26 19.98 18.59 11.12
C VAL A 26 19.39 17.49 10.25
N LEU A 27 19.95 16.27 10.28
CA LEU A 27 19.39 15.13 9.57
C LEU A 27 17.99 14.76 10.10
N ALA A 28 17.84 14.73 11.43
CA ALA A 28 16.55 14.49 12.05
C ALA A 28 15.53 15.56 11.61
N GLN A 29 15.90 16.83 11.62
CA GLN A 29 15.02 17.91 11.16
C GLN A 29 14.57 17.69 9.71
N VAL A 30 15.50 17.42 8.79
CA VAL A 30 15.20 17.20 7.36
C VAL A 30 14.27 16.01 7.15
N LEU A 31 14.48 14.91 7.89
CA LEU A 31 13.67 13.70 7.76
C LEU A 31 12.26 13.83 8.36
N PHE A 32 12.06 14.78 9.28
CA PHE A 32 10.77 15.01 9.94
C PHE A 32 10.07 16.29 9.49
N GLU A 33 10.67 17.06 8.59
CA GLU A 33 10.11 18.32 8.11
C GLU A 33 9.04 18.07 7.04
N PRO A 34 7.76 18.46 7.30
CA PRO A 34 6.68 18.22 6.33
C PRO A 34 6.73 19.18 5.16
N TYR A 35 7.26 20.39 5.36
CA TYR A 35 7.34 21.45 4.36
C TYR A 35 8.78 21.72 4.00
N HIS A 36 9.14 21.41 2.78
CA HIS A 36 10.49 21.67 2.27
C HIS A 36 10.58 23.08 1.70
N HIS A 37 11.64 23.79 2.08
CA HIS A 37 11.94 25.10 1.53
C HIS A 37 12.59 24.93 0.16
N LEU A 38 11.78 25.06 -0.89
CA LEU A 38 12.28 25.08 -2.26
C LEU A 38 12.69 26.50 -2.62
N SER A 39 13.90 26.66 -3.13
CA SER A 39 14.39 27.96 -3.60
C SER A 39 13.76 28.38 -4.94
N ASP A 40 13.32 27.40 -5.73
CA ASP A 40 12.65 27.58 -7.02
C ASP A 40 11.66 26.41 -7.27
N SER A 41 10.75 26.61 -8.21
CA SER A 41 9.84 25.59 -8.71
C SER A 41 10.54 24.58 -9.64
N LEU A 42 11.70 24.90 -10.19
CA LEU A 42 12.56 23.98 -10.91
C LEU A 42 13.24 23.06 -9.91
N SER A 43 12.83 21.80 -9.88
CA SER A 43 13.40 20.79 -9.01
C SER A 43 13.88 19.58 -9.80
N TYR A 44 15.10 19.14 -9.48
CA TYR A 44 15.74 17.99 -10.10
C TYR A 44 15.18 16.65 -9.57
N ASP A 45 14.80 16.60 -8.29
CA ASP A 45 14.36 15.36 -7.61
C ASP A 45 13.00 15.57 -6.94
N ILE A 46 12.56 14.54 -6.20
CA ILE A 46 11.34 14.62 -5.40
C ILE A 46 11.44 15.79 -4.41
N THR A 47 10.30 16.44 -4.21
CA THR A 47 10.22 17.65 -3.38
C THR A 47 9.57 17.42 -2.02
N ALA A 48 9.26 16.17 -1.69
CA ALA A 48 8.73 15.76 -0.40
C ALA A 48 9.19 14.34 -0.05
N TRP A 49 9.70 14.12 1.18
CA TRP A 49 10.31 12.85 1.60
C TRP A 49 10.21 12.58 3.11
N ASP A 50 9.34 13.25 3.83
CA ASP A 50 9.31 13.12 5.28
C ASP A 50 8.85 11.73 5.75
N ILE A 51 9.53 11.23 6.77
CA ILE A 51 9.33 9.88 7.29
C ILE A 51 7.94 9.67 7.91
N PRO A 52 7.38 10.59 8.72
CA PRO A 52 6.07 10.37 9.31
C PRO A 52 4.97 10.08 8.28
N HIS A 53 4.93 10.79 7.16
CA HIS A 53 3.96 10.51 6.10
C HIS A 53 4.24 9.18 5.40
N ALA A 54 5.52 8.85 5.16
CA ALA A 54 5.90 7.57 4.55
C ALA A 54 5.53 6.36 5.43
N TYR A 55 5.50 6.55 6.76
CA TYR A 55 5.11 5.53 7.73
C TYR A 55 3.62 5.59 8.09
N GLY A 56 2.88 6.60 7.64
CA GLY A 56 1.50 6.83 8.06
C GLY A 56 1.38 7.13 9.57
N ALA A 57 2.43 7.70 10.16
CA ALA A 57 2.53 7.97 11.59
C ALA A 57 2.10 9.40 11.91
N SER A 58 1.41 9.59 13.03
CA SER A 58 1.18 10.92 13.60
C SER A 58 2.47 11.45 14.19
N ALA A 59 2.84 12.67 13.85
CA ALA A 59 4.05 13.31 14.36
C ALA A 59 3.77 14.73 14.88
N TYR A 60 4.45 15.09 15.97
CA TYR A 60 4.29 16.37 16.65
C TYR A 60 5.66 17.00 16.88
N ALA A 61 5.79 18.27 16.53
CA ALA A 61 7.00 19.05 16.86
C ALA A 61 6.80 19.74 18.21
N LEU A 62 7.67 19.45 19.15
CA LEU A 62 7.65 20.04 20.49
C LEU A 62 8.68 21.15 20.60
N LYS A 63 8.30 22.27 21.24
CA LYS A 63 9.19 23.42 21.44
C LYS A 63 10.11 23.31 22.66
N ARG A 64 9.87 22.32 23.51
CA ARG A 64 10.64 22.07 24.75
C ARG A 64 11.08 20.61 24.79
N ASP A 65 12.24 20.41 25.41
CA ASP A 65 12.68 19.05 25.72
C ASP A 65 11.74 18.39 26.74
N ILE A 66 11.39 17.13 26.46
CA ILE A 66 10.61 16.31 27.38
C ILE A 66 11.55 15.39 28.12
N SER A 67 11.52 15.48 29.45
CA SER A 67 12.20 14.52 30.30
C SER A 67 11.30 13.31 30.52
N VAL A 68 11.59 12.21 29.85
CA VAL A 68 10.83 10.97 29.98
C VAL A 68 11.65 9.94 30.77
N LYS A 69 11.05 9.37 31.81
CA LYS A 69 11.58 8.16 32.42
C LYS A 69 11.15 6.96 31.59
N THR A 70 12.01 6.51 30.68
CA THR A 70 11.75 5.28 29.92
C THR A 70 11.68 4.09 30.87
N LYS A 71 10.50 3.52 31.05
CA LYS A 71 10.37 2.16 31.58
C LYS A 71 10.62 1.20 30.41
N LYS A 72 11.71 0.45 30.51
CA LYS A 72 11.90 -0.70 29.62
C LYS A 72 10.77 -1.68 29.92
N THR A 73 9.77 -1.73 29.05
CA THR A 73 8.72 -2.73 29.16
C THR A 73 9.35 -4.06 28.74
N VAL A 74 9.72 -4.86 29.73
CA VAL A 74 10.11 -6.24 29.48
C VAL A 74 8.80 -6.98 29.28
N SER A 75 8.47 -7.30 28.04
CA SER A 75 7.39 -8.22 27.73
C SER A 75 7.82 -9.61 28.23
N TYR A 76 7.30 -10.02 29.38
CA TYR A 76 7.41 -11.41 29.79
C TYR A 76 6.41 -12.19 28.94
N LYS A 77 6.90 -12.92 27.96
CA LYS A 77 6.12 -14.02 27.38
C LYS A 77 5.93 -15.05 28.50
N GLY A 78 4.71 -15.17 29.02
CA GLY A 78 4.36 -16.24 29.95
C GLY A 78 4.74 -17.59 29.33
N LYS A 79 5.04 -18.59 30.18
CA LYS A 79 5.28 -19.95 29.70
C LYS A 79 4.01 -20.41 29.00
N ILE A 80 4.09 -20.69 27.69
CA ILE A 80 2.95 -21.18 26.93
C ILE A 80 2.63 -22.59 27.39
N GLU A 81 1.44 -22.79 27.93
CA GLU A 81 0.91 -24.11 28.20
C GLU A 81 0.36 -24.70 26.90
N TYR A 82 1.12 -25.58 26.26
CA TYR A 82 0.81 -26.13 24.95
C TYR A 82 -0.48 -26.99 24.91
N GLU A 83 -0.97 -27.43 26.06
CA GLU A 83 -2.11 -28.33 26.15
C GLU A 83 -3.45 -27.67 25.77
N ASN A 84 -3.61 -26.38 26.04
CA ASN A 84 -4.89 -25.65 25.85
C ASN A 84 -4.88 -24.68 24.66
N VAL A 85 -3.94 -24.79 23.73
CA VAL A 85 -3.89 -23.90 22.57
C VAL A 85 -5.00 -24.25 21.58
N TYR A 86 -5.98 -23.35 21.44
CA TYR A 86 -7.01 -23.42 20.42
C TYR A 86 -6.56 -22.71 19.11
N ALA A 87 -5.96 -21.53 19.25
CA ALA A 87 -5.42 -20.75 18.15
C ALA A 87 -4.25 -19.85 18.57
N PHE A 88 -3.50 -19.37 17.60
CA PHE A 88 -2.58 -18.24 17.75
C PHE A 88 -3.17 -17.00 17.09
N TYR A 89 -3.08 -15.88 17.80
CA TYR A 89 -3.40 -14.55 17.33
C TYR A 89 -2.11 -13.81 17.02
N ILE A 90 -2.06 -13.13 15.87
CA ILE A 90 -0.94 -12.33 15.42
C ILE A 90 -1.50 -10.98 14.92
N PRO A 91 -1.18 -9.85 15.57
CA PRO A 91 -1.65 -8.55 15.14
C PRO A 91 -1.08 -8.22 13.75
N TRP A 92 -1.93 -7.75 12.85
CA TRP A 92 -1.52 -7.36 11.49
C TRP A 92 -0.95 -5.95 11.48
N GLY A 93 0.20 -5.76 10.85
CA GLY A 93 0.84 -4.46 10.66
C GLY A 93 2.36 -4.56 10.59
N GLY A 94 2.93 -3.82 9.64
CA GLY A 94 4.37 -3.68 9.43
C GLY A 94 5.11 -4.96 9.01
N LYS A 95 6.40 -4.80 8.74
CA LYS A 95 7.29 -5.81 8.16
C LYS A 95 7.30 -7.14 8.93
N SER A 96 7.25 -7.09 10.26
CA SER A 96 7.34 -8.31 11.08
C SER A 96 6.11 -9.22 10.93
N ALA A 97 4.90 -8.64 10.81
CA ALA A 97 3.67 -9.41 10.58
C ALA A 97 3.66 -10.04 9.18
N VAL A 98 4.11 -9.28 8.18
CA VAL A 98 4.22 -9.76 6.79
C VAL A 98 5.21 -10.93 6.71
N LYS A 99 6.39 -10.82 7.32
CA LYS A 99 7.36 -11.94 7.39
C LYS A 99 6.81 -13.16 8.14
N ALA A 100 6.06 -12.94 9.21
CA ALA A 100 5.41 -14.03 9.94
C ALA A 100 4.39 -14.77 9.05
N LEU A 101 3.51 -14.04 8.35
CA LEU A 101 2.56 -14.65 7.41
C LEU A 101 3.27 -15.39 6.28
N SER A 102 4.30 -14.78 5.68
CA SER A 102 5.13 -15.40 4.63
C SER A 102 5.71 -16.72 5.09
N MET A 103 6.30 -16.75 6.28
CA MET A 103 6.87 -17.94 6.85
C MET A 103 5.83 -19.03 7.13
N LEU A 104 4.68 -18.66 7.69
CA LEU A 104 3.58 -19.59 7.92
C LEU A 104 3.12 -20.22 6.59
N HIS A 105 2.89 -19.41 5.55
CA HIS A 105 2.49 -19.89 4.22
C HIS A 105 3.55 -20.80 3.58
N ARG A 106 4.86 -20.45 3.67
CA ARG A 106 5.95 -21.27 3.15
C ARG A 106 6.03 -22.64 3.85
N ASN A 107 5.62 -22.70 5.10
CA ASN A 107 5.53 -23.95 5.88
C ASN A 107 4.15 -24.61 5.79
N LYS A 108 3.30 -24.21 4.81
CA LYS A 108 1.98 -24.78 4.54
C LYS A 108 1.00 -24.65 5.71
N VAL A 109 1.23 -23.70 6.61
CA VAL A 109 0.30 -23.37 7.69
C VAL A 109 -0.88 -22.61 7.12
N ARG A 110 -2.08 -23.06 7.45
CA ARG A 110 -3.32 -22.38 7.09
C ARG A 110 -3.58 -21.24 8.08
N VAL A 111 -3.74 -20.04 7.54
CA VAL A 111 -3.92 -18.81 8.30
C VAL A 111 -5.24 -18.16 7.90
N ARG A 112 -6.00 -17.71 8.86
CA ARG A 112 -7.21 -16.88 8.67
C ARG A 112 -6.92 -15.42 8.90
N SER A 113 -7.72 -14.54 8.31
CA SER A 113 -7.70 -13.12 8.57
C SER A 113 -9.04 -12.68 9.14
N ALA A 114 -9.01 -11.86 10.19
CA ALA A 114 -10.21 -11.24 10.71
C ALA A 114 -10.74 -10.18 9.73
N ARG A 115 -12.05 -10.18 9.48
CA ARG A 115 -12.72 -9.16 8.65
C ARG A 115 -13.37 -8.07 9.50
N ASN A 116 -13.72 -8.39 10.73
CA ASN A 116 -14.42 -7.51 11.65
C ASN A 116 -13.72 -7.49 13.01
N GLN A 117 -14.02 -6.47 13.81
CA GLN A 117 -13.57 -6.41 15.19
C GLN A 117 -14.24 -7.51 16.03
N ALA A 118 -13.48 -8.08 16.95
CA ALA A 118 -13.99 -9.04 17.92
C ALA A 118 -13.21 -8.95 19.25
N LEU A 119 -13.79 -9.49 20.31
CA LEU A 119 -13.13 -9.68 21.62
C LEU A 119 -13.08 -11.17 21.92
N LEU A 120 -11.88 -11.76 21.81
CA LEU A 120 -11.63 -13.19 21.99
C LEU A 120 -10.65 -13.40 23.15
N SER A 121 -11.02 -14.12 24.17
CA SER A 121 -10.13 -14.42 25.34
C SER A 121 -9.44 -13.15 25.92
N GLY A 122 -10.13 -12.00 25.91
CA GLY A 122 -9.57 -10.70 26.33
C GLY A 122 -8.75 -9.96 25.28
N ILE A 123 -8.49 -10.57 24.14
CA ILE A 123 -7.74 -9.99 23.01
C ILE A 123 -8.71 -9.20 22.12
N LYS A 124 -8.38 -7.94 21.85
CA LYS A 124 -9.10 -7.09 20.87
C LYS A 124 -8.60 -7.39 19.47
N VAL A 125 -9.33 -8.18 18.73
CA VAL A 125 -9.03 -8.50 17.32
C VAL A 125 -9.49 -7.36 16.42
N GLN A 126 -8.64 -6.95 15.49
CA GLN A 126 -8.91 -5.92 14.48
C GLN A 126 -9.00 -6.52 13.08
N PRO A 127 -9.66 -5.85 12.13
CA PRO A 127 -9.63 -6.26 10.73
C PRO A 127 -8.19 -6.40 10.20
N GLY A 128 -7.91 -7.51 9.53
CA GLY A 128 -6.58 -7.86 9.04
C GLY A 128 -5.78 -8.77 9.96
N ASP A 129 -6.06 -8.78 11.26
CA ASP A 129 -5.34 -9.62 12.20
C ASP A 129 -5.41 -11.11 11.81
N LEU A 130 -4.29 -11.79 12.05
CA LEU A 130 -4.11 -13.16 11.62
C LEU A 130 -4.45 -14.13 12.74
N ILE A 131 -5.16 -15.18 12.38
CA ILE A 131 -5.54 -16.27 13.28
C ILE A 131 -5.04 -17.59 12.69
N VAL A 132 -4.29 -18.35 13.48
CA VAL A 132 -3.84 -19.71 13.14
C VAL A 132 -4.60 -20.69 14.00
N LEU A 133 -5.65 -21.31 13.44
CA LEU A 133 -6.48 -22.28 14.16
C LEU A 133 -5.84 -23.66 14.14
N LYS A 134 -5.84 -24.34 15.30
CA LYS A 134 -5.41 -25.74 15.43
C LYS A 134 -6.24 -26.65 14.51
N GLY A 135 -7.57 -26.45 14.49
CA GLY A 135 -8.49 -27.24 13.68
C GLY A 135 -8.26 -27.14 12.15
N ASP A 136 -7.74 -26.00 11.67
CA ASP A 136 -7.39 -25.85 10.25
C ASP A 136 -6.08 -26.55 9.88
N ASN A 137 -5.24 -26.88 10.86
CA ASN A 137 -3.89 -27.39 10.68
C ASN A 137 -3.67 -28.82 11.27
N PRO A 138 -4.57 -29.80 11.00
CA PRO A 138 -4.46 -31.15 11.56
C PRO A 138 -3.22 -31.92 11.01
N HIS A 139 -2.62 -31.41 9.94
CA HIS A 139 -1.40 -31.98 9.32
C HIS A 139 -0.12 -31.61 10.08
N LEU A 140 -0.18 -30.69 11.04
CA LEU A 140 0.96 -30.31 11.85
C LEU A 140 0.98 -31.14 13.14
N PRO A 141 1.91 -32.10 13.28
CA PRO A 141 2.15 -32.72 14.57
C PRO A 141 2.68 -31.62 15.51
N ASP A 142 2.36 -31.70 16.78
CA ASP A 142 2.80 -30.73 17.78
C ASP A 142 2.52 -29.27 17.37
N PHE A 143 1.29 -29.02 16.93
CA PHE A 143 0.82 -27.73 16.40
C PHE A 143 1.35 -26.51 17.18
N ALA A 144 1.17 -26.51 18.50
CA ALA A 144 1.55 -25.36 19.32
C ALA A 144 3.07 -25.13 19.33
N GLN A 145 3.86 -26.19 19.46
CA GLN A 145 5.32 -26.10 19.40
C GLN A 145 5.79 -25.65 18.00
N THR A 146 5.22 -26.21 16.93
CA THR A 146 5.56 -25.85 15.56
C THR A 146 5.33 -24.37 15.30
N ILE A 147 4.14 -23.84 15.65
CA ILE A 147 3.83 -22.42 15.42
C ILE A 147 4.73 -21.52 16.29
N THR A 148 4.97 -21.90 17.54
CA THR A 148 5.86 -21.13 18.42
C THR A 148 7.28 -21.03 17.85
N VAL A 149 7.85 -22.12 17.35
CA VAL A 149 9.20 -22.13 16.73
C VAL A 149 9.23 -21.26 15.47
N LEU A 150 8.18 -21.31 14.66
CA LEU A 150 8.11 -20.49 13.44
C LEU A 150 8.02 -18.99 13.75
N LEU A 151 7.32 -18.60 14.82
CA LEU A 151 7.09 -17.19 15.18
C LEU A 151 8.16 -16.64 16.14
N ASP A 152 8.96 -17.48 16.79
CA ASP A 152 9.90 -17.04 17.81
C ASP A 152 10.90 -16.00 17.30
N GLY A 153 10.99 -14.88 18.03
CA GLY A 153 11.85 -13.74 17.71
C GLY A 153 11.45 -12.95 16.46
N LYS A 154 10.34 -13.29 15.79
CA LYS A 154 9.93 -12.66 14.51
C LYS A 154 8.74 -11.72 14.65
N LYS A 155 7.76 -12.11 15.44
CA LYS A 155 6.55 -11.31 15.69
C LYS A 155 5.96 -11.67 17.05
N ASP A 156 5.39 -10.67 17.71
CA ASP A 156 4.57 -10.90 18.89
C ASP A 156 3.29 -11.63 18.51
N TYR A 157 2.90 -12.59 19.33
CA TYR A 157 1.68 -13.38 19.18
C TYR A 157 1.09 -13.65 20.55
N GLU A 158 -0.20 -13.92 20.57
CA GLU A 158 -0.92 -14.34 21.77
C GLU A 158 -1.61 -15.68 21.51
N VAL A 159 -1.87 -16.41 22.60
CA VAL A 159 -2.59 -17.69 22.54
C VAL A 159 -4.07 -17.45 22.85
N ILE A 160 -4.91 -18.05 22.04
CA ILE A 160 -6.36 -18.10 22.24
C ILE A 160 -6.71 -19.52 22.70
N GLU A 161 -7.39 -19.63 23.84
CA GLU A 161 -7.77 -20.91 24.43
C GLU A 161 -9.18 -21.36 24.04
N SER A 162 -10.02 -20.45 23.57
CA SER A 162 -11.41 -20.72 23.17
C SER A 162 -11.79 -19.97 21.91
N GLY A 163 -12.57 -20.61 21.05
CA GLY A 163 -13.11 -19.99 19.84
C GLY A 163 -14.31 -19.07 20.06
N TYR A 164 -14.86 -19.00 21.28
CA TYR A 164 -16.01 -18.15 21.61
C TYR A 164 -15.61 -16.69 21.77
N ALA A 165 -16.35 -15.81 21.11
CA ALA A 165 -16.18 -14.37 21.21
C ALA A 165 -17.08 -13.78 22.31
N VAL A 166 -16.54 -12.88 23.13
CA VAL A 166 -17.34 -12.05 24.04
C VAL A 166 -18.16 -11.03 23.26
N SER A 167 -17.60 -10.54 22.16
CA SER A 167 -18.30 -9.68 21.18
C SER A 167 -17.70 -9.91 19.79
N GLY A 168 -18.49 -9.67 18.76
CA GLY A 168 -18.13 -10.00 17.37
C GLY A 168 -18.47 -11.45 17.02
N GLY A 169 -17.83 -12.01 15.99
CA GLY A 169 -18.05 -13.38 15.55
C GLY A 169 -17.08 -14.39 16.18
N ASP A 170 -17.56 -15.59 16.43
CA ASP A 170 -16.74 -16.72 16.90
C ASP A 170 -15.71 -17.15 15.84
N LEU A 171 -14.57 -17.71 16.31
CA LEU A 171 -13.55 -18.25 15.43
C LEU A 171 -14.10 -19.43 14.61
N GLY A 172 -13.75 -19.44 13.32
CA GLY A 172 -14.26 -20.44 12.38
C GLY A 172 -15.50 -19.99 11.60
N GLY A 173 -16.16 -18.90 12.00
CA GLY A 173 -17.25 -18.27 11.27
C GLY A 173 -16.78 -17.51 10.00
N GLU A 174 -17.76 -16.99 9.25
CA GLU A 174 -17.51 -16.26 7.97
C GLU A 174 -16.67 -15.00 8.14
N GLY A 175 -16.61 -14.42 9.36
CA GLY A 175 -15.77 -13.28 9.71
C GLY A 175 -14.28 -13.57 9.68
N TYR A 176 -13.86 -14.82 9.49
CA TYR A 176 -12.46 -15.25 9.48
C TYR A 176 -12.13 -16.13 8.27
N PRO A 177 -12.13 -15.60 7.04
CA PRO A 177 -11.80 -16.38 5.86
C PRO A 177 -10.34 -16.86 5.90
N LEU A 178 -10.09 -18.01 5.28
CA LEU A 178 -8.75 -18.51 5.04
C LEU A 178 -8.04 -17.63 4.01
N LEU A 179 -6.81 -17.23 4.32
CA LEU A 179 -5.91 -16.59 3.37
C LEU A 179 -5.32 -17.63 2.42
N LYS A 180 -5.30 -17.29 1.13
CA LYS A 180 -4.63 -18.10 0.11
C LYS A 180 -3.16 -17.71 0.04
N ALA A 181 -2.27 -18.69 0.11
CA ALA A 181 -0.83 -18.48 -0.14
C ALA A 181 -0.63 -18.12 -1.63
N PRO A 182 -0.20 -16.90 -1.98
CA PRO A 182 -0.10 -16.51 -3.37
C PRO A 182 1.07 -17.22 -4.08
N LYS A 183 0.83 -17.65 -5.33
CA LYS A 183 1.90 -18.03 -6.27
C LYS A 183 2.13 -16.84 -7.19
N VAL A 184 3.19 -16.09 -6.95
CA VAL A 184 3.42 -14.78 -7.56
C VAL A 184 4.24 -14.92 -8.84
N LEU A 185 3.73 -14.31 -9.93
CA LEU A 185 4.45 -14.07 -11.17
C LEU A 185 4.79 -12.59 -11.27
N LEU A 186 6.06 -12.26 -11.50
CA LEU A 186 6.54 -10.92 -11.82
C LEU A 186 7.01 -10.90 -13.27
N LEU A 187 6.57 -9.92 -14.05
CA LEU A 187 7.08 -9.70 -15.39
C LEU A 187 8.20 -8.66 -15.39
N ALA A 188 9.28 -8.93 -16.11
CA ALA A 188 10.44 -8.09 -16.24
C ALA A 188 10.86 -7.97 -17.72
N GLY A 189 11.79 -7.11 -18.04
CA GLY A 189 12.36 -7.00 -19.39
C GLY A 189 11.93 -5.73 -20.11
N ASP A 190 11.94 -5.78 -21.44
CA ASP A 190 11.69 -4.60 -22.28
C ASP A 190 10.31 -3.99 -22.01
N GLY A 191 10.27 -2.67 -21.89
CA GLY A 191 9.06 -1.92 -21.57
C GLY A 191 8.78 -1.79 -20.08
N VAL A 192 9.32 -2.66 -19.22
CA VAL A 192 9.15 -2.58 -17.75
C VAL A 192 10.16 -1.61 -17.16
N ASN A 193 9.71 -0.66 -16.35
CA ASN A 193 10.60 0.24 -15.62
C ASN A 193 11.47 -0.56 -14.64
N SER A 194 12.77 -0.58 -14.87
CA SER A 194 13.71 -1.39 -14.09
C SER A 194 13.78 -0.97 -12.61
N THR A 195 13.60 0.32 -12.32
CA THR A 195 13.59 0.84 -10.95
C THR A 195 12.35 0.37 -10.19
N ASP A 196 11.18 0.46 -10.80
CA ASP A 196 9.93 0.04 -10.18
C ASP A 196 9.84 -1.47 -10.05
N PHE A 197 10.31 -2.21 -11.07
CA PHE A 197 10.50 -3.66 -10.94
C PHE A 197 11.43 -4.01 -9.77
N GLY A 198 12.57 -3.30 -9.66
CA GLY A 198 13.52 -3.50 -8.56
C GLY A 198 12.92 -3.26 -7.18
N GLN A 199 11.99 -2.31 -7.03
CA GLN A 199 11.27 -2.06 -5.78
C GLN A 199 10.33 -3.22 -5.44
N VAL A 200 9.61 -3.77 -6.43
CA VAL A 200 8.78 -4.97 -6.24
C VAL A 200 9.64 -6.18 -5.90
N TRP A 201 10.77 -6.36 -6.59
CA TRP A 201 11.72 -7.43 -6.30
C TRP A 201 12.28 -7.33 -4.88
N TYR A 202 12.76 -6.14 -4.47
CA TYR A 202 13.25 -5.87 -3.12
C TYR A 202 12.18 -6.15 -2.05
N TYR A 203 10.94 -5.74 -2.33
CA TYR A 203 9.83 -6.04 -1.45
C TYR A 203 9.64 -7.57 -1.26
N MET A 204 9.64 -8.34 -2.35
CA MET A 204 9.46 -9.80 -2.28
C MET A 204 10.61 -10.48 -1.56
N ASP A 205 11.86 -10.09 -1.85
CA ASP A 205 13.08 -10.72 -1.35
C ASP A 205 13.38 -10.33 0.10
N ASP A 206 13.40 -9.02 0.42
CA ASP A 206 13.78 -8.51 1.75
C ASP A 206 12.60 -8.22 2.66
N TYR A 207 11.58 -7.52 2.17
CA TYR A 207 10.48 -7.08 3.03
C TYR A 207 9.57 -8.23 3.42
N ALA A 208 9.07 -8.96 2.44
CA ALA A 208 8.14 -10.07 2.65
C ALA A 208 8.83 -11.41 2.90
N ASP A 209 10.07 -11.60 2.44
CA ASP A 209 10.75 -12.92 2.38
C ASP A 209 9.82 -13.97 1.75
N TYR A 210 9.25 -13.65 0.56
CA TYR A 210 8.26 -14.48 -0.10
C TYR A 210 8.64 -14.78 -1.55
N PRO A 211 8.57 -16.06 -2.00
CA PRO A 211 9.03 -16.43 -3.32
C PRO A 211 8.15 -15.84 -4.44
N ALA A 212 8.79 -15.34 -5.49
CA ALA A 212 8.15 -14.94 -6.73
C ALA A 212 8.90 -15.53 -7.93
N THR A 213 8.15 -15.87 -8.98
CA THR A 213 8.73 -16.28 -10.25
C THR A 213 8.87 -15.08 -11.16
N VAL A 214 10.07 -14.82 -11.65
CA VAL A 214 10.34 -13.74 -12.61
C VAL A 214 10.41 -14.31 -14.01
N VAL A 215 9.69 -13.70 -14.95
CA VAL A 215 9.72 -14.08 -16.37
C VAL A 215 9.85 -12.83 -17.22
N ASP A 216 10.69 -12.91 -18.26
CA ASP A 216 10.84 -11.84 -19.23
C ASP A 216 9.55 -11.67 -20.05
N VAL A 217 9.09 -10.42 -20.19
CA VAL A 217 7.86 -10.04 -20.92
C VAL A 217 7.83 -10.63 -22.33
N LYS A 218 8.97 -10.71 -23.03
CA LYS A 218 9.04 -11.33 -24.37
C LYS A 218 8.60 -12.78 -24.42
N ASN A 219 8.62 -13.49 -23.28
CA ASN A 219 8.21 -14.89 -23.15
C ASN A 219 6.75 -15.03 -22.68
N VAL A 220 5.99 -13.92 -22.55
CA VAL A 220 4.62 -13.93 -22.00
C VAL A 220 3.71 -14.92 -22.72
N ALA A 221 3.83 -15.06 -24.04
CA ALA A 221 3.01 -15.98 -24.84
C ALA A 221 3.15 -17.45 -24.40
N GLY A 222 4.32 -17.84 -23.86
CA GLY A 222 4.61 -19.20 -23.38
C GLY A 222 4.23 -19.45 -21.93
N ILE A 223 3.78 -18.44 -21.19
CA ILE A 223 3.44 -18.58 -19.77
C ILE A 223 2.06 -19.21 -19.60
N TYR A 224 1.96 -20.24 -18.78
CA TYR A 224 0.68 -20.76 -18.31
C TYR A 224 0.25 -20.00 -17.05
N PHE A 225 -0.60 -18.95 -17.18
CA PHE A 225 -1.04 -18.12 -16.07
C PHE A 225 -1.76 -18.94 -14.98
N ASP A 226 -2.45 -20.02 -15.35
CA ASP A 226 -3.14 -20.92 -14.42
C ASP A 226 -2.19 -21.59 -13.38
N ASN A 227 -0.87 -21.56 -13.60
CA ASN A 227 0.12 -22.01 -12.62
C ASN A 227 0.31 -21.02 -11.46
N TYR A 228 -0.18 -19.81 -11.59
CA TYR A 228 -0.05 -18.72 -10.62
C TYR A 228 -1.41 -18.33 -10.05
N THR A 229 -1.41 -17.63 -8.95
CA THR A 229 -2.61 -17.04 -8.36
C THR A 229 -2.58 -15.53 -8.40
N THR A 230 -1.39 -14.95 -8.54
CA THR A 230 -1.18 -13.50 -8.54
C THR A 230 -0.14 -13.12 -9.59
N ILE A 231 -0.48 -12.18 -10.45
CA ILE A 231 0.43 -11.55 -11.40
C ILE A 231 0.66 -10.11 -10.94
N VAL A 232 1.92 -9.69 -10.84
CA VAL A 232 2.28 -8.30 -10.53
C VAL A 232 2.91 -7.67 -11.75
N LEU A 233 2.32 -6.56 -12.20
CA LEU A 233 2.78 -5.71 -13.29
C LEU A 233 3.30 -4.41 -12.67
N ALA A 234 4.63 -4.30 -12.53
CA ALA A 234 5.29 -3.07 -12.10
C ALA A 234 5.06 -1.95 -13.12
N ASP A 235 5.39 -0.71 -12.79
CA ASP A 235 5.30 0.41 -13.72
C ASP A 235 6.04 0.10 -15.04
N GLY A 236 5.41 0.43 -16.17
CA GLY A 236 5.97 0.17 -17.49
C GLY A 236 4.89 0.10 -18.58
N TYR A 237 5.35 -0.06 -19.81
CA TYR A 237 4.50 -0.22 -20.99
C TYR A 237 4.62 -1.66 -21.49
N TYR A 238 3.56 -2.45 -21.34
CA TYR A 238 3.52 -3.86 -21.72
C TYR A 238 2.92 -4.04 -23.12
N ASP A 239 3.72 -4.47 -24.07
CA ASP A 239 3.26 -4.76 -25.44
C ASP A 239 2.57 -6.13 -25.51
N PHE A 240 1.39 -6.22 -24.86
CA PHE A 240 0.56 -7.42 -24.88
C PHE A 240 -0.27 -7.48 -26.15
N THR A 241 -0.19 -8.60 -26.85
CA THR A 241 -1.08 -8.90 -27.97
C THR A 241 -2.53 -9.05 -27.47
N ASP A 242 -3.51 -8.99 -28.38
CA ASP A 242 -4.91 -9.22 -28.01
C ASP A 242 -5.14 -10.63 -27.43
N ASN A 243 -4.35 -11.62 -27.86
CA ASN A 243 -4.35 -12.95 -27.26
C ASN A 243 -3.84 -12.93 -25.81
N ASP A 244 -2.75 -12.21 -25.53
CA ASP A 244 -2.21 -12.10 -24.16
C ASP A 244 -3.20 -11.39 -23.24
N LYS A 245 -3.84 -10.32 -23.73
CA LYS A 245 -4.90 -9.62 -23.01
C LYS A 245 -6.09 -10.53 -22.72
N THR A 246 -6.50 -11.37 -23.68
CA THR A 246 -7.58 -12.34 -23.51
C THR A 246 -7.22 -13.41 -22.48
N ARG A 247 -5.98 -13.89 -22.49
CA ARG A 247 -5.45 -14.85 -21.48
C ARG A 247 -5.44 -14.24 -20.09
N LEU A 248 -5.07 -12.97 -19.97
CA LEU A 248 -5.10 -12.22 -18.71
C LEU A 248 -6.55 -12.07 -18.20
N ASP A 249 -7.51 -11.76 -19.07
CA ASP A 249 -8.94 -11.70 -18.70
C ASP A 249 -9.48 -13.04 -18.20
N ASN A 250 -9.11 -14.12 -18.89
CA ASN A 250 -9.49 -15.47 -18.49
C ASN A 250 -8.87 -15.84 -17.13
N PHE A 251 -7.61 -15.46 -16.90
CA PHE A 251 -6.94 -15.67 -15.61
C PHE A 251 -7.70 -14.95 -14.48
N VAL A 252 -8.02 -13.65 -14.65
CA VAL A 252 -8.79 -12.90 -13.65
C VAL A 252 -10.17 -13.54 -13.45
N SER A 253 -10.90 -13.82 -14.52
CA SER A 253 -12.26 -14.36 -14.42
C SER A 253 -12.34 -15.70 -13.69
N LYS A 254 -11.28 -16.52 -13.75
CA LYS A 254 -11.16 -17.82 -13.08
C LYS A 254 -10.68 -17.73 -11.61
N GLY A 255 -10.42 -16.55 -11.09
CA GLY A 255 -10.01 -16.36 -9.69
C GLY A 255 -8.56 -15.88 -9.51
N GLY A 256 -7.87 -15.56 -10.60
CA GLY A 256 -6.55 -14.94 -10.55
C GLY A 256 -6.62 -13.48 -10.10
N LYS A 257 -5.56 -13.01 -9.48
CA LYS A 257 -5.39 -11.63 -9.05
C LYS A 257 -4.30 -10.95 -9.88
N VAL A 258 -4.58 -9.74 -10.35
CA VAL A 258 -3.58 -8.88 -11.00
C VAL A 258 -3.37 -7.65 -10.13
N VAL A 259 -2.14 -7.39 -9.72
CA VAL A 259 -1.72 -6.13 -9.10
C VAL A 259 -0.98 -5.32 -10.16
N VAL A 260 -1.52 -4.16 -10.50
CA VAL A 260 -1.02 -3.35 -11.61
C VAL A 260 -0.67 -1.95 -11.13
N MET A 261 0.50 -1.43 -11.53
CA MET A 261 1.09 -0.21 -11.01
C MET A 261 1.45 0.78 -12.12
N GLY A 262 1.24 2.07 -11.87
CA GLY A 262 1.70 3.16 -12.72
C GLY A 262 1.20 3.06 -14.17
N ASN A 263 2.08 3.15 -15.14
CA ASN A 263 1.73 3.10 -16.57
C ASN A 263 1.23 1.72 -17.04
N ALA A 264 1.48 0.63 -16.27
CA ALA A 264 0.90 -0.67 -16.59
C ALA A 264 -0.64 -0.68 -16.53
N LEU A 265 -1.26 0.34 -15.90
CA LEU A 265 -2.69 0.56 -15.88
C LEU A 265 -3.28 0.74 -17.30
N ASP A 266 -2.49 1.17 -18.26
CA ASP A 266 -2.89 1.34 -19.68
C ASP A 266 -3.43 0.03 -20.29
N LEU A 267 -3.04 -1.14 -19.76
CA LEU A 267 -3.60 -2.43 -20.15
C LEU A 267 -5.11 -2.57 -19.84
N PHE A 268 -5.61 -1.78 -18.93
CA PHE A 268 -6.99 -1.84 -18.43
C PHE A 268 -7.79 -0.56 -18.71
N GLU A 269 -7.11 0.53 -19.08
CA GLU A 269 -7.70 1.83 -19.37
C GLU A 269 -8.66 1.75 -20.56
N ASP A 270 -9.89 2.25 -20.36
CA ASP A 270 -10.98 2.29 -21.36
C ASP A 270 -11.22 0.95 -22.08
N ARG A 271 -10.75 -0.14 -21.47
CA ARG A 271 -10.88 -1.49 -22.02
C ARG A 271 -12.23 -2.07 -21.70
N LYS A 272 -12.88 -2.68 -22.69
CA LYS A 272 -14.19 -3.35 -22.53
C LYS A 272 -14.15 -4.38 -21.40
N GLY A 273 -15.05 -4.20 -20.42
CA GLY A 273 -15.18 -5.08 -19.26
C GLY A 273 -14.36 -4.68 -18.05
N TYR A 274 -13.70 -3.51 -18.09
CA TYR A 274 -13.05 -2.85 -16.96
C TYR A 274 -13.59 -1.43 -16.81
N ASN A 275 -13.52 -0.87 -15.61
CA ASN A 275 -14.09 0.43 -15.28
C ASN A 275 -13.03 1.52 -15.08
N LEU A 276 -11.78 1.21 -15.40
CA LEU A 276 -10.68 2.17 -15.27
C LEU A 276 -10.73 3.20 -16.41
N THR A 277 -10.97 4.45 -16.07
CA THR A 277 -11.05 5.55 -17.03
C THR A 277 -10.15 6.69 -16.58
N ARG A 278 -9.27 7.16 -17.47
CA ARG A 278 -8.38 8.29 -17.20
C ARG A 278 -9.20 9.55 -16.94
N PHE A 279 -8.74 10.37 -16.06
CA PHE A 279 -9.32 11.68 -15.85
C PHE A 279 -9.00 12.54 -17.09
N ALA A 280 -10.04 12.90 -17.86
CA ALA A 280 -9.84 13.66 -19.08
C ALA A 280 -9.14 15.01 -18.77
N THR A 281 -7.98 15.22 -19.35
CA THR A 281 -7.41 16.57 -19.44
C THR A 281 -8.33 17.38 -20.35
N ASP A 282 -8.47 18.69 -20.11
CA ASP A 282 -9.35 19.57 -20.92
C ASP A 282 -9.04 19.54 -22.43
N GLU A 283 -7.91 18.95 -22.82
CA GLU A 283 -7.49 18.74 -24.20
C GLU A 283 -8.30 17.66 -24.96
N SER A 284 -9.05 16.81 -24.27
CA SER A 284 -9.76 15.68 -24.90
C SER A 284 -11.27 15.88 -25.10
N LYS A 285 -11.84 16.97 -24.62
CA LYS A 285 -13.27 17.28 -24.85
C LYS A 285 -13.44 18.32 -25.94
N GLY A 286 -14.16 17.98 -26.97
CA GLY A 286 -14.40 18.67 -28.23
C GLY A 286 -14.90 20.12 -28.25
N ASP A 287 -14.67 20.92 -27.19
CA ASP A 287 -14.67 22.40 -27.25
C ASP A 287 -13.24 22.95 -27.38
N SER A 288 -12.30 22.03 -27.69
CA SER A 288 -10.85 22.23 -27.67
C SER A 288 -10.33 23.10 -28.81
N ASP A 289 -11.00 23.13 -29.97
CA ASP A 289 -10.37 23.74 -31.15
C ASP A 289 -10.21 25.25 -31.02
N LYS A 290 -11.19 25.97 -30.47
CA LYS A 290 -11.04 27.40 -30.23
C LYS A 290 -10.11 27.75 -29.07
N LYS A 291 -10.19 26.99 -27.95
CA LYS A 291 -9.35 27.25 -26.78
C LYS A 291 -7.91 26.79 -26.99
N ALA A 292 -7.72 25.70 -27.74
CA ALA A 292 -6.40 25.21 -28.14
C ALA A 292 -5.74 26.17 -29.14
N ASP A 293 -6.51 26.78 -30.04
CA ASP A 293 -5.99 27.80 -30.97
C ASP A 293 -5.66 29.11 -30.24
N ASP A 294 -6.47 29.54 -29.26
CA ASP A 294 -6.18 30.73 -28.45
C ASP A 294 -4.98 30.49 -27.50
N ASP A 295 -4.87 29.32 -26.89
CA ASP A 295 -3.72 28.95 -26.04
C ASP A 295 -2.46 28.72 -26.90
N ALA A 296 -2.57 28.16 -28.12
CA ALA A 296 -1.49 28.03 -29.07
C ALA A 296 -1.05 29.39 -29.63
N LEU A 297 -2.00 30.32 -29.85
CA LEU A 297 -1.70 31.67 -30.26
C LEU A 297 -1.02 32.45 -29.12
N ALA A 298 -1.53 32.35 -27.89
CA ALA A 298 -0.94 32.95 -26.68
C ALA A 298 0.48 32.45 -26.45
N SER A 299 0.74 31.14 -26.66
CA SER A 299 2.06 30.53 -26.49
C SER A 299 3.12 31.08 -27.47
N ARG A 300 2.70 31.61 -28.63
CA ARG A 300 3.61 32.23 -29.60
C ARG A 300 4.10 33.62 -29.19
N TYR A 301 3.42 34.27 -28.26
CA TYR A 301 3.76 35.59 -27.73
C TYR A 301 4.42 35.55 -26.36
N ASP A 302 4.60 34.32 -25.76
CA ASP A 302 5.26 34.17 -24.47
C ASP A 302 6.77 34.43 -24.60
N ASP A 303 7.31 35.13 -23.63
CA ASP A 303 8.73 35.13 -23.40
C ASP A 303 9.25 33.76 -22.92
N TYR A 304 10.56 33.55 -23.02
CA TYR A 304 11.18 32.28 -22.61
C TYR A 304 10.88 31.88 -21.16
N GLY A 305 10.84 32.86 -20.25
CA GLY A 305 10.53 32.60 -18.84
C GLY A 305 9.08 32.18 -18.61
N SER A 306 8.14 32.72 -19.36
CA SER A 306 6.73 32.33 -19.32
C SER A 306 6.49 30.93 -19.87
N MET A 307 7.25 30.50 -20.90
CA MET A 307 7.19 29.12 -21.40
C MET A 307 7.57 28.10 -20.31
N ILE A 308 8.67 28.32 -19.61
CA ILE A 308 9.13 27.46 -18.52
C ILE A 308 8.07 27.39 -17.41
N ARG A 309 7.50 28.52 -17.01
CA ARG A 309 6.46 28.55 -15.96
C ARG A 309 5.18 27.83 -16.38
N ARG A 310 4.80 27.88 -17.65
CA ARG A 310 3.64 27.15 -18.17
C ARG A 310 3.87 25.65 -18.14
N GLU A 311 5.05 25.20 -18.56
CA GLU A 311 5.45 23.80 -18.46
C GLU A 311 5.41 23.32 -17.00
N LEU A 312 6.00 24.06 -16.08
CA LEU A 312 5.99 23.75 -14.65
C LEU A 312 4.57 23.69 -14.04
N ALA A 313 3.62 24.47 -14.56
CA ALA A 313 2.24 24.43 -14.11
C ALA A 313 1.55 23.08 -14.39
N GLY A 314 2.06 22.31 -15.36
CA GLY A 314 1.61 20.96 -15.71
C GLY A 314 2.46 19.82 -15.12
N THR A 315 3.46 20.11 -14.30
CA THR A 315 4.40 19.07 -13.78
C THR A 315 4.21 18.78 -12.30
N ILE A 316 4.71 17.62 -11.90
CA ILE A 316 4.85 17.21 -10.50
C ILE A 316 6.21 16.54 -10.35
N SER A 317 7.03 17.07 -9.44
CA SER A 317 8.40 16.59 -9.20
C SER A 317 8.48 15.71 -7.93
N GLY A 318 7.45 14.91 -7.69
CA GLY A 318 7.34 14.10 -6.47
C GLY A 318 6.80 14.91 -5.28
N ALA A 319 5.50 14.78 -5.04
CA ALA A 319 4.81 15.41 -3.92
C ALA A 319 4.02 14.37 -3.12
N ILE A 320 3.95 14.57 -1.81
CA ILE A 320 3.13 13.74 -0.93
C ILE A 320 1.69 14.26 -0.99
N ILE A 321 0.73 13.37 -1.19
CA ILE A 321 -0.69 13.70 -1.29
C ILE A 321 -1.48 12.88 -0.28
N GLU A 322 -2.32 13.57 0.50
CA GLU A 322 -3.26 12.95 1.42
C GLU A 322 -4.40 12.28 0.66
N ASN A 323 -4.65 11.02 0.98
CA ASN A 323 -5.76 10.22 0.49
C ASN A 323 -6.67 9.80 1.63
N THR A 324 -7.97 9.75 1.38
CA THR A 324 -8.93 9.09 2.27
C THR A 324 -8.95 7.61 1.96
N LEU A 325 -8.95 6.75 3.01
CA LEU A 325 -9.05 5.30 2.90
C LEU A 325 -10.44 4.78 3.27
N ASP A 326 -10.94 3.81 2.51
CA ASP A 326 -11.98 2.90 2.96
C ASP A 326 -11.37 1.83 3.88
N VAL A 327 -11.43 2.08 5.18
CA VAL A 327 -10.84 1.19 6.21
C VAL A 327 -11.58 -0.14 6.37
N THR A 328 -12.71 -0.31 5.71
CA THR A 328 -13.48 -1.58 5.73
C THR A 328 -13.00 -2.56 4.69
N HIS A 329 -12.26 -2.08 3.68
CA HIS A 329 -11.76 -2.92 2.60
C HIS A 329 -10.43 -3.61 2.96
N PRO A 330 -10.23 -4.90 2.61
CA PRO A 330 -8.99 -5.64 2.93
C PRO A 330 -7.69 -4.98 2.49
N LEU A 331 -7.71 -4.21 1.40
CA LEU A 331 -6.52 -3.49 0.91
C LEU A 331 -6.01 -2.44 1.92
N SER A 332 -6.84 -1.94 2.82
CA SER A 332 -6.49 -0.91 3.81
C SER A 332 -6.25 -1.44 5.22
N PHE A 333 -6.33 -2.76 5.45
CA PHE A 333 -6.17 -3.34 6.78
C PHE A 333 -4.81 -2.99 7.41
N GLY A 334 -4.83 -2.64 8.69
CA GLY A 334 -3.65 -2.20 9.42
C GLY A 334 -3.21 -0.76 9.15
N LEU A 335 -3.89 -0.05 8.22
CA LEU A 335 -3.69 1.36 7.95
C LEU A 335 -4.76 2.20 8.68
N GLY A 336 -4.48 3.49 8.87
CA GLY A 336 -5.44 4.45 9.44
C GLY A 336 -6.47 4.93 8.40
N ASN A 337 -7.22 5.98 8.75
CA ASN A 337 -8.24 6.57 7.87
C ASN A 337 -7.64 7.37 6.69
N SER A 338 -6.36 7.68 6.74
CA SER A 338 -5.64 8.45 5.72
C SER A 338 -4.39 7.70 5.28
N TYR A 339 -4.07 7.83 4.01
CA TYR A 339 -2.83 7.36 3.42
C TYR A 339 -2.15 8.51 2.68
N TYR A 340 -0.85 8.58 2.80
CA TYR A 340 -0.06 9.60 2.11
C TYR A 340 0.71 8.94 0.96
N SER A 341 0.28 9.19 -0.28
CA SER A 341 0.97 8.66 -1.46
C SER A 341 2.05 9.63 -1.92
N LEU A 342 3.18 9.11 -2.40
CA LEU A 342 4.13 9.90 -3.16
C LEU A 342 3.74 9.85 -4.63
N LYS A 343 3.33 10.99 -5.17
CA LYS A 343 2.96 11.13 -6.56
C LYS A 343 4.12 11.72 -7.36
N THR A 344 4.57 10.98 -8.36
CA THR A 344 5.71 11.36 -9.23
C THR A 344 5.30 11.60 -10.68
N SER A 345 4.01 11.40 -11.00
CA SER A 345 3.47 11.62 -12.35
C SER A 345 2.15 12.37 -12.32
N GLY A 346 1.79 13.01 -13.43
CA GLY A 346 0.50 13.67 -13.62
C GLY A 346 -0.67 12.71 -13.87
N SER A 347 -0.44 11.40 -13.97
CA SER A 347 -1.48 10.41 -14.25
C SER A 347 -2.55 10.42 -13.17
N SER A 348 -3.81 10.49 -13.59
CA SER A 348 -4.96 10.48 -12.69
C SER A 348 -6.15 9.78 -13.34
N TYR A 349 -6.95 9.10 -12.53
CA TYR A 349 -8.09 8.32 -12.98
C TYR A 349 -9.33 8.74 -12.19
N GLN A 350 -10.48 8.65 -12.86
CA GLN A 350 -11.77 8.93 -12.23
C GLN A 350 -12.06 7.89 -11.14
N LEU A 351 -12.93 8.25 -10.18
CA LEU A 351 -13.50 7.25 -9.28
C LEU A 351 -14.27 6.22 -10.12
N LEU A 352 -13.95 4.94 -9.93
CA LEU A 352 -14.50 3.84 -10.72
C LEU A 352 -15.94 3.54 -10.30
N LYS A 353 -16.84 3.41 -11.26
CA LYS A 353 -18.25 3.09 -10.98
C LYS A 353 -18.43 1.59 -10.68
N GLY A 354 -19.09 1.27 -9.58
CA GLY A 354 -19.35 -0.12 -9.19
C GLY A 354 -18.12 -0.92 -8.76
N VAL A 355 -17.05 -0.23 -8.39
CA VAL A 355 -15.75 -0.79 -8.00
C VAL A 355 -15.37 -0.25 -6.62
N ALA A 356 -14.60 -0.99 -5.85
CA ALA A 356 -14.09 -0.52 -4.57
C ALA A 356 -12.98 0.53 -4.78
N ASN A 357 -13.31 1.81 -4.62
CA ASN A 357 -12.33 2.90 -4.60
C ASN A 357 -11.74 2.99 -3.19
N VAL A 358 -10.68 2.25 -2.93
CA VAL A 358 -10.15 2.06 -1.58
C VAL A 358 -9.38 3.28 -1.09
N ALA A 359 -8.66 3.96 -1.99
CA ALA A 359 -7.98 5.22 -1.69
C ALA A 359 -8.27 6.24 -2.77
N TYR A 360 -8.62 7.45 -2.35
CA TYR A 360 -8.89 8.55 -3.27
C TYR A 360 -8.49 9.90 -2.66
N VAL A 361 -8.22 10.87 -3.52
CA VAL A 361 -7.86 12.23 -3.14
C VAL A 361 -9.14 13.02 -2.78
N PRO A 362 -9.35 13.40 -1.51
CA PRO A 362 -10.56 14.11 -1.10
C PRO A 362 -10.57 15.57 -1.57
N THR A 363 -11.72 16.23 -1.48
CA THR A 363 -11.81 17.67 -1.64
C THR A 363 -11.06 18.36 -0.49
N GLY A 364 -10.21 19.34 -0.82
CA GLY A 364 -9.43 20.06 0.20
C GLY A 364 -8.26 19.25 0.78
N TYR A 365 -7.79 18.22 0.07
CA TYR A 365 -6.66 17.39 0.46
C TYR A 365 -5.40 18.21 0.81
N LYS A 366 -4.58 17.68 1.70
CA LYS A 366 -3.26 18.24 2.00
C LYS A 366 -2.23 17.70 1.01
N SER A 367 -1.30 18.54 0.63
CA SER A 367 -0.17 18.16 -0.20
C SER A 367 1.11 18.83 0.29
N PHE A 368 2.21 18.09 0.16
CA PHE A 368 3.54 18.52 0.57
C PHE A 368 4.48 18.34 -0.63
N GLY A 369 5.37 19.33 -0.86
CA GLY A 369 6.19 19.38 -2.06
C GLY A 369 5.52 20.12 -3.21
N PHE A 370 6.16 20.09 -4.38
CA PHE A 370 5.74 20.87 -5.54
C PHE A 370 4.73 20.12 -6.41
N ILE A 371 3.61 20.77 -6.66
CA ILE A 371 2.60 20.35 -7.63
C ILE A 371 2.22 21.55 -8.47
N GLY A 372 2.36 21.45 -9.78
CA GLY A 372 1.94 22.49 -10.72
C GLY A 372 0.43 22.79 -10.58
N ASN A 373 0.06 24.07 -10.68
CA ASN A 373 -1.30 24.52 -10.41
C ASN A 373 -2.38 23.84 -11.28
N ASN A 374 -2.03 23.50 -12.53
CA ASN A 374 -2.95 22.82 -13.44
C ASN A 374 -3.25 21.38 -12.97
N LEU A 375 -2.25 20.66 -12.45
CA LEU A 375 -2.45 19.34 -11.88
C LEU A 375 -3.15 19.41 -10.51
N LYS A 376 -2.75 20.35 -9.66
CA LYS A 376 -3.31 20.49 -8.32
C LYS A 376 -4.84 20.63 -8.32
N ARG A 377 -5.39 21.37 -9.31
CA ARG A 377 -6.84 21.56 -9.45
C ARG A 377 -7.58 20.30 -9.88
N LYS A 378 -6.88 19.38 -10.58
CA LYS A 378 -7.46 18.17 -11.19
C LYS A 378 -7.35 16.93 -10.30
N MET A 379 -6.62 17.01 -9.18
CA MET A 379 -6.38 15.84 -8.32
C MET A 379 -7.55 15.46 -7.41
N SER A 380 -8.35 16.45 -6.97
CA SER A 380 -9.49 16.18 -6.11
C SER A 380 -10.51 15.27 -6.81
N GLY A 381 -10.96 14.23 -6.11
CA GLY A 381 -11.91 13.26 -6.65
C GLY A 381 -11.29 12.23 -7.61
N THR A 382 -9.97 12.08 -7.60
CA THR A 382 -9.28 11.03 -8.36
C THR A 382 -8.99 9.83 -7.47
N VAL A 383 -9.00 8.63 -8.07
CA VAL A 383 -8.64 7.39 -7.38
C VAL A 383 -7.12 7.23 -7.34
N THR A 384 -6.63 6.70 -6.21
CA THR A 384 -5.21 6.33 -6.05
C THR A 384 -5.05 4.81 -5.99
N PHE A 385 -5.94 4.12 -5.25
CA PHE A 385 -5.97 2.67 -5.20
C PHE A 385 -7.41 2.16 -5.29
N ALA A 386 -7.63 1.16 -6.15
CA ALA A 386 -8.94 0.55 -6.30
C ALA A 386 -8.83 -0.97 -6.48
N VAL A 387 -9.91 -1.68 -6.19
CA VAL A 387 -10.01 -3.12 -6.43
C VAL A 387 -11.26 -3.41 -7.22
N GLU A 388 -11.09 -3.89 -8.45
CA GLU A 388 -12.17 -4.33 -9.32
C GLU A 388 -12.28 -5.84 -9.32
N TYR A 389 -13.44 -6.35 -8.90
CA TYR A 389 -13.73 -7.78 -8.91
C TYR A 389 -14.35 -8.18 -10.25
N LYS A 390 -13.83 -9.26 -10.85
CA LYS A 390 -14.30 -9.78 -12.13
C LYS A 390 -14.34 -11.29 -12.13
N GLY A 391 -15.53 -11.86 -12.27
CA GLY A 391 -15.72 -13.30 -12.09
C GLY A 391 -15.38 -13.71 -10.65
N SER A 392 -14.43 -14.62 -10.49
CA SER A 392 -13.96 -15.07 -9.17
C SER A 392 -12.63 -14.41 -8.75
N GLY A 393 -12.07 -13.52 -9.56
CA GLY A 393 -10.78 -12.88 -9.32
C GLY A 393 -10.88 -11.35 -9.21
N SER A 394 -9.73 -10.70 -9.23
CA SER A 394 -9.65 -9.26 -9.00
C SER A 394 -8.48 -8.59 -9.73
N VAL A 395 -8.65 -7.29 -10.01
CA VAL A 395 -7.56 -6.40 -10.44
C VAL A 395 -7.40 -5.33 -9.36
N VAL A 396 -6.19 -5.20 -8.84
CA VAL A 396 -5.81 -4.15 -7.88
C VAL A 396 -5.07 -3.07 -8.64
N TYR A 397 -5.68 -1.91 -8.77
CA TYR A 397 -5.11 -0.75 -9.43
C TYR A 397 -4.31 0.09 -8.43
N MET A 398 -3.05 0.37 -8.74
CA MET A 398 -2.15 1.22 -7.97
C MET A 398 -1.64 2.35 -8.86
N VAL A 399 -2.33 3.50 -8.83
CA VAL A 399 -1.98 4.66 -9.67
C VAL A 399 -0.63 5.22 -9.27
N ASP A 400 -0.39 5.36 -7.96
CA ASP A 400 0.91 5.73 -7.42
C ASP A 400 1.65 4.48 -6.94
N ASN A 401 2.99 4.50 -7.03
CA ASN A 401 3.81 3.38 -6.58
C ASN A 401 3.90 3.35 -5.05
N PRO A 402 3.32 2.35 -4.36
CA PRO A 402 3.37 2.27 -2.89
C PRO A 402 4.73 1.83 -2.35
N LEU A 403 5.61 1.29 -3.19
CA LEU A 403 6.91 0.72 -2.80
C LEU A 403 8.09 1.68 -3.01
N PHE A 404 7.80 2.97 -3.22
CA PHE A 404 8.80 3.94 -3.64
C PHE A 404 10.08 3.89 -2.82
N ARG A 405 11.19 3.62 -3.50
CA ARG A 405 12.56 3.51 -2.96
C ARG A 405 12.70 2.60 -1.73
N GLY A 406 11.74 1.70 -1.49
CA GLY A 406 11.75 0.71 -0.41
C GLY A 406 11.54 1.26 1.02
N PHE A 407 11.35 2.58 1.20
CA PHE A 407 11.18 3.19 2.53
C PHE A 407 9.75 3.64 2.84
N TRP A 408 8.81 3.53 1.89
CA TRP A 408 7.40 3.91 2.08
C TRP A 408 6.67 2.83 2.87
N GLU A 409 6.81 2.84 4.21
CA GLU A 409 6.38 1.72 5.05
C GLU A 409 4.87 1.49 5.03
N ALA A 410 4.05 2.56 5.04
CA ALA A 410 2.60 2.44 4.87
C ALA A 410 2.23 1.83 3.49
N GLY A 411 3.03 2.14 2.46
CA GLY A 411 2.88 1.56 1.13
C GLY A 411 3.29 0.09 1.07
N ASN A 412 4.36 -0.30 1.77
CA ASN A 412 4.75 -1.69 1.90
C ASN A 412 3.62 -2.53 2.52
N LEU A 413 2.95 -2.00 3.55
CA LEU A 413 1.80 -2.68 4.16
C LEU A 413 0.61 -2.74 3.22
N LEU A 414 0.31 -1.66 2.47
CA LEU A 414 -0.76 -1.64 1.47
C LEU A 414 -0.49 -2.67 0.37
N PHE A 415 0.74 -2.78 -0.12
CA PHE A 415 1.12 -3.80 -1.10
C PHE A 415 1.03 -5.22 -0.53
N SER A 416 1.39 -5.40 0.75
CA SER A 416 1.18 -6.66 1.47
C SER A 416 -0.30 -7.06 1.50
N ASN A 417 -1.19 -6.09 1.76
CA ASN A 417 -2.62 -6.30 1.72
C ASN A 417 -3.09 -6.73 0.33
N ALA A 418 -2.58 -6.11 -0.72
CA ALA A 418 -2.89 -6.51 -2.10
C ALA A 418 -2.48 -7.95 -2.38
N LEU A 419 -1.32 -8.40 -1.89
CA LEU A 419 -0.84 -9.76 -2.09
C LEU A 419 -1.60 -10.79 -1.24
N PHE A 420 -1.82 -10.52 0.04
CA PHE A 420 -2.23 -11.53 1.03
C PHE A 420 -3.66 -11.36 1.55
N GLN A 421 -4.19 -10.14 1.68
CA GLN A 421 -5.50 -9.87 2.30
C GLN A 421 -6.64 -9.75 1.28
N VAL A 422 -6.39 -9.20 0.10
CA VAL A 422 -7.35 -9.15 -1.02
C VAL A 422 -7.42 -10.54 -1.65
N ASN A 423 -8.61 -11.12 -1.70
CA ASN A 423 -8.90 -12.44 -2.28
C ASN A 423 -9.57 -12.31 -3.64
#